data_8c6268d032c126c0b9d3752b9581d979
#
_entry.id   8c6268d032c126c0b9d3752b9581d979
#
_cell.length_a   1.000
_cell.length_b   1.000
_cell.length_c   1.000
_cell.angle_alpha   90.00
_cell.angle_beta   90.00
_cell.angle_gamma   90.00
#
_symmetry.space_group_name_H-M   'P 1'
#
loop_
_entity.id
_entity.type
_entity.pdbx_description
1 polymer ?
#
loop_
_entity_poly.entity_id
_entity_poly.type
_entity_poly.pdbx_seq_one_letter_code
_entity_poly.pdbx_strand_id
1 'polypeptide(L)'
;MTSGSITASGRRPRLFLAAGLAASVVLTACGGGDSGDGGGGGGEAGAEERNENLTFATGGTGGVYYPYGGGIANVISAELPGVVVTVQETNASVDNMKLLESDQAQLALALGDVVSDAVKGENTFEQPIDVCSLGNLYANFVHFFTTADTGIKTVEDLKGKRVSPGAVGSASEVTADRIMEAAGLNPQTDIERAQLGVAETVAAIQDGTVDAGAWSGGLPTGAIVDLASTDELVLIPTGEYADELAEKYGDYYYEQDIPAKTYEGQDKASPQVVSPNILVVRSDMDESLQEDITRVIYENKEQLTTVHPAAEELDPKKAEVGFIETCPGAKAYFDSVN
;
A
#
# COMPACT_ATOMS: atom_id res chain seq x y z
N MET A 1 -53.44 -8.82 -28.36
CA MET A 1 -53.87 -7.75 -29.30
C MET A 1 -53.10 -6.50 -28.89
N THR A 2 -52.15 -5.97 -29.53
CA THR A 2 -51.71 -5.87 -30.90
C THR A 2 -50.21 -5.80 -31.00
N SER A 3 -49.68 -6.53 -31.93
CA SER A 3 -48.33 -6.59 -32.47
C SER A 3 -47.92 -5.25 -33.13
N GLY A 4 -46.65 -4.91 -33.04
CA GLY A 4 -46.04 -3.83 -33.80
C GLY A 4 -44.61 -4.06 -34.09
N SER A 5 -44.32 -4.82 -35.15
CA SER A 5 -43.01 -4.94 -35.81
C SER A 5 -42.69 -3.71 -36.59
N ILE A 6 -41.46 -3.18 -36.49
CA ILE A 6 -40.90 -2.30 -37.53
C ILE A 6 -39.46 -2.75 -37.87
N THR A 7 -39.28 -2.91 -39.16
CA THR A 7 -38.27 -3.48 -39.99
C THR A 7 -36.91 -2.75 -39.99
N ALA A 8 -35.88 -3.55 -40.24
CA ALA A 8 -34.52 -3.14 -40.57
C ALA A 8 -34.39 -2.36 -41.89
N SER A 9 -33.45 -1.44 -41.94
CA SER A 9 -32.90 -0.88 -43.17
C SER A 9 -31.40 -0.84 -43.11
N GLY A 10 -30.78 -1.72 -43.88
CA GLY A 10 -29.35 -1.81 -44.07
C GLY A 10 -28.83 -0.78 -45.07
N ARG A 11 -27.63 -0.32 -44.84
CA ARG A 11 -26.77 0.26 -45.89
C ARG A 11 -25.34 -0.26 -45.72
N ARG A 12 -24.90 -0.96 -46.77
CA ARG A 12 -23.55 -1.50 -46.95
C ARG A 12 -22.62 -0.49 -47.64
N PRO A 13 -21.31 -0.79 -47.70
CA PRO A 13 -20.20 0.16 -47.70
C PRO A 13 -19.72 0.56 -49.10
N ARG A 14 -18.95 1.62 -49.17
CA ARG A 14 -18.14 1.93 -50.37
C ARG A 14 -16.67 1.81 -50.06
N LEU A 15 -16.07 0.81 -50.64
CA LEU A 15 -14.65 0.61 -50.87
C LEU A 15 -14.12 1.78 -51.72
N PHE A 16 -13.03 2.41 -51.33
CA PHE A 16 -12.15 3.11 -52.25
C PHE A 16 -10.72 2.60 -52.07
N LEU A 17 -10.31 1.95 -53.16
CA LEU A 17 -8.94 1.53 -53.43
C LEU A 17 -8.25 2.72 -54.09
N ALA A 18 -7.08 3.13 -53.62
CA ALA A 18 -6.15 3.95 -54.40
C ALA A 18 -4.74 3.45 -54.14
N ALA A 19 -4.17 2.92 -55.18
CA ALA A 19 -2.77 2.53 -55.30
C ALA A 19 -1.93 3.73 -55.81
N GLY A 20 -0.67 3.80 -55.46
CA GLY A 20 0.32 4.78 -55.99
C GLY A 20 1.60 4.69 -55.22
N LEU A 21 2.46 3.99 -55.63
CA LEU A 21 3.73 4.06 -56.42
C LEU A 21 4.94 4.50 -55.58
N ALA A 22 5.92 3.65 -55.66
CA ALA A 22 7.28 3.67 -55.12
C ALA A 22 8.14 4.83 -55.73
N ALA A 23 9.10 5.29 -54.92
CA ALA A 23 10.36 5.82 -55.49
C ALA A 23 11.48 5.54 -54.49
N SER A 24 12.34 4.61 -54.87
CA SER A 24 13.63 4.33 -54.29
C SER A 24 14.65 5.38 -54.74
N VAL A 25 15.42 5.95 -53.82
CA VAL A 25 16.68 6.61 -54.17
C VAL A 25 17.79 6.04 -53.29
N VAL A 26 18.64 5.26 -53.91
CA VAL A 26 19.93 4.84 -53.39
C VAL A 26 20.97 5.92 -53.78
N LEU A 27 21.72 6.42 -52.84
CA LEU A 27 22.95 7.17 -53.08
C LEU A 27 24.06 6.67 -52.16
N THR A 28 24.90 5.84 -52.73
CA THR A 28 26.22 5.48 -52.24
C THR A 28 27.18 6.64 -52.52
N ALA A 29 27.94 7.06 -51.50
CA ALA A 29 29.21 7.75 -51.73
C ALA A 29 30.25 7.31 -50.72
N CYS A 30 31.23 6.58 -51.15
CA CYS A 30 32.52 6.34 -50.50
C CYS A 30 33.39 7.59 -50.57
N GLY A 31 34.14 7.87 -49.50
CA GLY A 31 35.23 8.85 -49.47
C GLY A 31 35.98 8.76 -48.18
N GLY A 32 37.19 8.23 -48.22
CA GLY A 32 38.06 7.92 -47.10
C GLY A 32 38.92 9.10 -46.65
N GLY A 33 39.60 8.90 -45.53
CA GLY A 33 40.88 9.57 -45.17
C GLY A 33 40.84 10.37 -43.88
N ASP A 34 41.47 9.84 -42.94
CA ASP A 34 42.64 10.31 -42.19
C ASP A 34 42.44 10.85 -40.76
N SER A 35 43.36 10.50 -39.95
CA SER A 35 43.65 10.59 -38.54
C SER A 35 43.51 11.96 -37.89
N GLY A 36 43.03 11.95 -36.61
CA GLY A 36 43.10 13.12 -35.70
C GLY A 36 42.63 12.78 -34.30
N ASP A 37 43.57 12.49 -33.48
CA ASP A 37 43.72 12.48 -32.04
C ASP A 37 42.72 13.33 -31.19
N GLY A 38 42.27 12.76 -30.05
CA GLY A 38 42.12 13.44 -28.76
C GLY A 38 40.80 14.10 -28.47
N GLY A 39 40.05 13.49 -27.56
CA GLY A 39 39.01 14.19 -26.84
C GLY A 39 38.13 13.21 -26.06
N GLY A 40 38.45 13.00 -24.77
CA GLY A 40 37.59 12.26 -23.86
C GLY A 40 36.23 12.94 -23.76
N GLY A 41 35.22 12.33 -24.37
CA GLY A 41 33.83 12.58 -24.10
C GLY A 41 33.38 11.56 -23.08
N GLY A 42 33.13 12.00 -21.87
CA GLY A 42 32.36 11.22 -20.91
C GLY A 42 31.03 10.90 -21.57
N GLY A 43 30.82 9.64 -21.88
CA GLY A 43 29.51 9.18 -22.29
C GLY A 43 28.57 9.43 -21.12
N GLU A 44 27.63 10.36 -21.27
CA GLU A 44 26.38 10.26 -20.58
C GLU A 44 25.88 8.87 -20.95
N ALA A 45 25.80 7.98 -19.91
CA ALA A 45 25.10 6.73 -20.04
C ALA A 45 23.65 7.15 -20.39
N GLY A 46 23.30 6.96 -21.66
CA GLY A 46 21.96 7.21 -22.10
C GLY A 46 21.04 6.38 -21.20
N ALA A 47 20.18 7.03 -20.44
CA ALA A 47 19.12 6.35 -19.74
C ALA A 47 18.40 5.48 -20.78
N GLU A 48 18.41 4.18 -20.59
CA GLU A 48 17.62 3.28 -21.45
C GLU A 48 16.18 3.76 -21.37
N GLU A 49 15.55 3.97 -22.52
CA GLU A 49 14.19 4.45 -22.62
C GLU A 49 13.28 3.32 -22.10
N ARG A 50 12.91 3.38 -20.80
CA ARG A 50 12.00 2.41 -20.16
C ARG A 50 10.61 2.52 -20.80
N ASN A 51 9.91 1.42 -20.83
CA ASN A 51 8.50 1.38 -21.25
C ASN A 51 7.74 0.42 -20.31
N GLU A 52 7.62 0.85 -19.04
CA GLU A 52 7.08 0.05 -17.97
C GLU A 52 5.68 0.54 -17.60
N ASN A 53 4.73 -0.39 -17.52
CA ASN A 53 3.40 -0.15 -16.98
C ASN A 53 3.26 -0.96 -15.70
N LEU A 54 3.27 -0.29 -14.55
CA LEU A 54 3.24 -0.91 -13.24
C LEU A 54 1.87 -0.75 -12.59
N THR A 55 1.34 -1.83 -12.06
CA THR A 55 0.15 -1.81 -11.19
C THR A 55 0.63 -1.72 -9.74
N PHE A 56 0.10 -0.75 -9.01
CA PHE A 56 0.40 -0.54 -7.60
C PHE A 56 -0.81 -0.93 -6.73
N ALA A 57 -0.74 -2.08 -6.07
CA ALA A 57 -1.75 -2.55 -5.15
C ALA A 57 -1.69 -1.78 -3.83
N THR A 58 -2.80 -1.16 -3.44
CA THR A 58 -2.89 -0.23 -2.31
C THR A 58 -3.89 -0.70 -1.27
N GLY A 59 -5.02 -0.03 -1.10
CA GLY A 59 -6.07 -0.35 -0.13
C GLY A 59 -7.33 0.43 -0.42
N GLY A 60 -8.30 0.38 0.47
CA GLY A 60 -9.55 1.14 0.34
C GLY A 60 -9.36 2.65 0.47
N THR A 61 -10.25 3.41 -0.15
CA THR A 61 -10.17 4.89 -0.26
C THR A 61 -10.26 5.63 1.07
N GLY A 62 -10.84 5.01 2.11
CA GLY A 62 -10.94 5.60 3.46
C GLY A 62 -9.67 5.47 4.32
N GLY A 63 -8.67 4.73 3.85
CA GLY A 63 -7.39 4.51 4.53
C GLY A 63 -6.26 5.36 3.97
N VAL A 64 -5.03 5.06 4.41
CA VAL A 64 -3.81 5.77 4.00
C VAL A 64 -3.24 5.25 2.68
N TYR A 65 -3.32 3.95 2.42
CA TYR A 65 -2.68 3.31 1.26
C TYR A 65 -3.10 3.91 -0.08
N TYR A 66 -4.41 4.16 -0.26
CA TYR A 66 -4.91 4.63 -1.55
C TYR A 66 -4.44 6.07 -1.88
N PRO A 67 -4.66 7.10 -1.02
CA PRO A 67 -4.17 8.44 -1.30
C PRO A 67 -2.65 8.53 -1.32
N TYR A 68 -1.95 7.88 -0.38
CA TYR A 68 -0.50 7.91 -0.33
C TYR A 68 0.15 7.16 -1.52
N GLY A 69 -0.38 5.98 -1.85
CA GLY A 69 0.02 5.23 -3.04
C GLY A 69 -0.22 6.01 -4.33
N GLY A 70 -1.32 6.78 -4.40
CA GLY A 70 -1.59 7.72 -5.49
C GLY A 70 -0.52 8.80 -5.62
N GLY A 71 -0.07 9.35 -4.50
CA GLY A 71 1.06 10.30 -4.46
C GLY A 71 2.36 9.67 -4.96
N ILE A 72 2.70 8.49 -4.46
CA ILE A 72 3.87 7.72 -4.87
C ILE A 72 3.82 7.41 -6.38
N ALA A 73 2.68 6.91 -6.88
CA ALA A 73 2.48 6.61 -8.29
C ALA A 73 2.70 7.84 -9.19
N ASN A 74 2.20 9.00 -8.76
CA ASN A 74 2.40 10.25 -9.47
C ASN A 74 3.86 10.69 -9.50
N VAL A 75 4.57 10.58 -8.36
CA VAL A 75 6.00 10.91 -8.28
C VAL A 75 6.82 9.99 -9.20
N ILE A 76 6.61 8.68 -9.13
CA ILE A 76 7.33 7.71 -9.98
C ILE A 76 7.08 8.03 -11.46
N SER A 77 5.82 8.22 -11.86
CA SER A 77 5.48 8.48 -13.27
C SER A 77 5.95 9.84 -13.78
N ALA A 78 6.15 10.82 -12.90
CA ALA A 78 6.65 12.14 -13.25
C ALA A 78 8.18 12.18 -13.38
N GLU A 79 8.89 11.47 -12.49
CA GLU A 79 10.34 11.53 -12.36
C GLU A 79 11.08 10.44 -13.18
N LEU A 80 10.38 9.36 -13.55
CA LEU A 80 10.95 8.25 -14.32
C LEU A 80 10.34 8.20 -15.73
N PRO A 81 11.01 8.78 -16.76
CA PRO A 81 10.53 8.74 -18.13
C PRO A 81 10.28 7.30 -18.63
N GLY A 82 9.10 7.07 -19.19
CA GLY A 82 8.70 5.74 -19.69
C GLY A 82 8.19 4.78 -18.63
N VAL A 83 8.05 5.20 -17.37
CA VAL A 83 7.40 4.43 -16.30
C VAL A 83 6.03 5.01 -16.00
N VAL A 84 4.98 4.22 -16.13
CA VAL A 84 3.60 4.60 -15.79
C VAL A 84 3.09 3.72 -14.67
N VAL A 85 2.70 4.33 -13.55
CA VAL A 85 2.18 3.61 -12.39
C VAL A 85 0.67 3.85 -12.27
N THR A 86 -0.11 2.76 -12.24
CA THR A 86 -1.56 2.79 -12.04
C THR A 86 -1.91 2.23 -10.67
N VAL A 87 -2.62 3.01 -9.86
CA VAL A 87 -3.06 2.59 -8.54
C VAL A 87 -4.27 1.67 -8.64
N GLN A 88 -4.22 0.55 -7.92
CA GLN A 88 -5.33 -0.39 -7.75
C GLN A 88 -5.85 -0.35 -6.32
N GLU A 89 -7.16 -0.12 -6.16
CA GLU A 89 -7.85 -0.32 -4.89
C GLU A 89 -7.98 -1.81 -4.58
N THR A 90 -7.72 -2.19 -3.32
CA THR A 90 -7.76 -3.58 -2.83
C THR A 90 -8.25 -3.63 -1.38
N ASN A 91 -8.34 -4.84 -0.81
CA ASN A 91 -8.55 -5.03 0.64
C ASN A 91 -7.22 -4.92 1.44
N ALA A 92 -6.17 -4.37 0.86
CA ALA A 92 -4.85 -4.13 1.44
C ALA A 92 -3.96 -5.40 1.55
N SER A 93 -3.16 -5.50 2.62
CA SER A 93 -1.90 -6.25 2.68
C SER A 93 -1.94 -7.70 2.20
N VAL A 94 -2.88 -8.52 2.64
CA VAL A 94 -2.95 -9.95 2.22
C VAL A 94 -3.30 -10.08 0.74
N ASP A 95 -4.29 -9.30 0.29
CA ASP A 95 -4.66 -9.28 -1.14
C ASP A 95 -3.50 -8.75 -1.98
N ASN A 96 -2.80 -7.72 -1.50
CA ASN A 96 -1.67 -7.11 -2.19
C ASN A 96 -0.51 -8.10 -2.39
N MET A 97 -0.17 -8.88 -1.36
CA MET A 97 0.86 -9.92 -1.47
C MET A 97 0.46 -11.01 -2.48
N LYS A 98 -0.81 -11.41 -2.52
CA LYS A 98 -1.33 -12.36 -3.51
C LYS A 98 -1.33 -11.80 -4.93
N LEU A 99 -1.55 -10.50 -5.10
CA LEU A 99 -1.44 -9.83 -6.40
C LEU A 99 0.02 -9.78 -6.89
N LEU A 100 1.01 -9.57 -5.99
CA LEU A 100 2.43 -9.71 -6.33
C LEU A 100 2.78 -11.16 -6.71
N GLU A 101 2.32 -12.16 -5.92
CA GLU A 101 2.56 -13.58 -6.20
C GLU A 101 2.07 -13.98 -7.61
N SER A 102 0.90 -13.48 -8.00
CA SER A 102 0.28 -13.79 -9.28
C SER A 102 0.66 -12.85 -10.43
N ASP A 103 1.63 -11.95 -10.22
CA ASP A 103 2.10 -10.93 -11.18
C ASP A 103 0.98 -10.00 -11.70
N GLN A 104 -0.08 -9.82 -10.91
CA GLN A 104 -1.16 -8.88 -11.19
C GLN A 104 -0.88 -7.46 -10.68
N ALA A 105 0.10 -7.32 -9.78
CA ALA A 105 0.68 -6.07 -9.35
C ALA A 105 2.20 -6.18 -9.35
N GLN A 106 2.90 -5.06 -9.57
CA GLN A 106 4.35 -4.98 -9.54
C GLN A 106 4.85 -4.26 -8.28
N LEU A 107 4.01 -3.41 -7.71
CA LEU A 107 4.26 -2.67 -6.46
C LEU A 107 3.12 -2.97 -5.49
N ALA A 108 3.42 -3.09 -4.21
CA ALA A 108 2.41 -3.28 -3.18
C ALA A 108 2.78 -2.58 -1.88
N LEU A 109 1.78 -2.04 -1.18
CA LEU A 109 1.89 -1.65 0.23
C LEU A 109 1.42 -2.81 1.11
N ALA A 110 2.22 -3.18 2.10
CA ALA A 110 1.84 -4.21 3.05
C ALA A 110 2.43 -3.97 4.45
N LEU A 111 1.70 -4.38 5.49
CA LEU A 111 2.19 -4.36 6.86
C LEU A 111 3.27 -5.42 7.08
N GLY A 112 4.20 -5.13 7.99
CA GLY A 112 5.32 -5.97 8.32
C GLY A 112 4.95 -7.38 8.76
N ASP A 113 3.85 -7.55 9.49
CA ASP A 113 3.35 -8.86 9.91
C ASP A 113 2.90 -9.73 8.73
N VAL A 114 2.12 -9.15 7.80
CA VAL A 114 1.67 -9.84 6.60
C VAL A 114 2.83 -10.13 5.65
N VAL A 115 3.78 -9.18 5.52
CA VAL A 115 5.00 -9.41 4.73
C VAL A 115 5.82 -10.55 5.30
N SER A 116 6.02 -10.60 6.63
CA SER A 116 6.73 -11.69 7.29
C SER A 116 6.04 -13.05 7.08
N ASP A 117 4.71 -13.10 7.22
CA ASP A 117 3.93 -14.32 6.97
C ASP A 117 4.07 -14.76 5.50
N ALA A 118 4.00 -13.83 4.56
CA ALA A 118 4.10 -14.11 3.12
C ALA A 118 5.48 -14.64 2.72
N VAL A 119 6.56 -14.03 3.21
CA VAL A 119 7.93 -14.48 2.94
C VAL A 119 8.21 -15.88 3.52
N LYS A 120 7.58 -16.22 4.65
CA LYS A 120 7.70 -17.54 5.29
C LYS A 120 6.73 -18.58 4.74
N GLY A 121 5.65 -18.17 4.07
CA GLY A 121 4.57 -19.08 3.65
C GLY A 121 3.76 -19.59 4.84
N GLU A 122 3.43 -18.71 5.77
CA GLU A 122 2.73 -19.02 7.02
C GLU A 122 1.34 -18.36 7.06
N ASN A 123 0.51 -18.81 7.98
CA ASN A 123 -0.84 -18.27 8.27
C ASN A 123 -1.76 -18.26 7.04
N THR A 124 -1.94 -17.11 6.40
CA THR A 124 -2.81 -16.95 5.22
C THR A 124 -2.14 -17.33 3.89
N PHE A 125 -0.86 -17.70 3.92
CA PHE A 125 -0.07 -18.07 2.75
C PHE A 125 0.33 -19.54 2.81
N GLU A 126 0.07 -20.28 1.71
CA GLU A 126 0.35 -21.72 1.63
C GLU A 126 1.83 -22.03 1.31
N GLN A 127 2.54 -21.05 0.77
CA GLN A 127 3.94 -21.12 0.37
C GLN A 127 4.62 -19.75 0.45
N PRO A 128 5.96 -19.73 0.60
CA PRO A 128 6.73 -18.49 0.54
C PRO A 128 6.52 -17.72 -0.77
N ILE A 129 6.35 -16.40 -0.67
CA ILE A 129 6.29 -15.50 -1.82
C ILE A 129 7.66 -14.86 -2.02
N ASP A 130 8.19 -14.90 -3.24
CA ASP A 130 9.49 -14.36 -3.61
C ASP A 130 9.38 -12.85 -3.87
N VAL A 131 9.63 -12.08 -2.81
CA VAL A 131 9.52 -10.61 -2.79
C VAL A 131 10.65 -9.99 -1.99
N CYS A 132 10.92 -8.72 -2.26
CA CYS A 132 11.88 -7.91 -1.50
C CYS A 132 11.31 -6.52 -1.20
N SER A 133 11.94 -5.81 -0.26
CA SER A 133 11.51 -4.50 0.23
C SER A 133 12.20 -3.36 -0.53
N LEU A 134 11.44 -2.37 -0.98
CA LEU A 134 11.96 -1.05 -1.39
C LEU A 134 12.04 -0.07 -0.22
N GLY A 135 11.65 -0.49 0.98
CA GLY A 135 11.82 0.25 2.23
C GLY A 135 10.58 0.34 3.09
N ASN A 136 10.80 0.62 4.37
CA ASN A 136 9.76 1.02 5.30
C ASN A 136 9.39 2.47 5.07
N LEU A 137 8.09 2.73 4.88
CA LEU A 137 7.61 4.07 4.55
C LEU A 137 7.13 4.85 5.79
N TYR A 138 6.43 4.20 6.70
CA TYR A 138 5.87 4.79 7.92
C TYR A 138 5.38 3.73 8.89
N ALA A 139 5.06 4.13 10.13
CA ALA A 139 4.46 3.28 11.14
C ALA A 139 2.94 3.20 10.98
N ASN A 140 2.39 1.99 10.95
CA ASN A 140 0.95 1.76 11.03
C ASN A 140 0.53 1.49 12.47
N PHE A 141 -0.39 2.29 12.97
CA PHE A 141 -1.00 2.15 14.29
C PHE A 141 -2.25 1.28 14.21
N VAL A 142 -2.37 0.32 15.10
CA VAL A 142 -3.55 -0.54 15.18
C VAL A 142 -4.59 0.13 16.08
N HIS A 143 -5.51 0.87 15.46
CA HIS A 143 -6.61 1.48 16.18
C HIS A 143 -7.66 0.43 16.51
N PHE A 144 -7.97 0.23 17.79
CA PHE A 144 -9.25 -0.28 18.21
C PHE A 144 -10.10 0.91 18.63
N PHE A 145 -11.27 1.08 18.03
CA PHE A 145 -12.05 2.29 18.22
C PHE A 145 -13.54 2.02 18.32
N THR A 146 -14.21 2.91 19.04
CA THR A 146 -15.66 2.87 19.29
C THR A 146 -16.15 4.28 19.60
N THR A 147 -17.41 4.42 20.00
CA THR A 147 -17.99 5.66 20.52
C THR A 147 -18.30 5.55 22.02
N ALA A 148 -18.35 6.68 22.73
CA ALA A 148 -18.49 6.69 24.19
C ALA A 148 -19.79 6.04 24.71
N ASP A 149 -20.85 6.05 23.92
CA ASP A 149 -22.16 5.47 24.26
C ASP A 149 -22.16 3.94 24.35
N THR A 150 -21.20 3.25 23.72
CA THR A 150 -21.06 1.79 23.77
C THR A 150 -20.55 1.29 25.13
N GLY A 151 -19.83 2.16 25.86
CA GLY A 151 -19.20 1.84 27.14
C GLY A 151 -17.99 0.90 27.06
N ILE A 152 -17.53 0.54 25.86
CA ILE A 152 -16.35 -0.31 25.62
C ILE A 152 -15.08 0.50 25.92
N LYS A 153 -14.14 -0.06 26.68
CA LYS A 153 -12.90 0.62 27.11
C LYS A 153 -11.65 -0.23 26.97
N THR A 154 -11.78 -1.54 26.91
CA THR A 154 -10.68 -2.51 26.78
C THR A 154 -10.98 -3.48 25.65
N VAL A 155 -9.97 -4.25 25.22
CA VAL A 155 -10.14 -5.28 24.18
C VAL A 155 -11.06 -6.39 24.68
N GLU A 156 -10.99 -6.73 25.98
CA GLU A 156 -11.84 -7.77 26.58
C GLU A 156 -13.33 -7.39 26.60
N ASP A 157 -13.66 -6.09 26.64
CA ASP A 157 -15.05 -5.59 26.58
C ASP A 157 -15.73 -5.89 25.22
N LEU A 158 -14.92 -6.27 24.20
CA LEU A 158 -15.44 -6.68 22.88
C LEU A 158 -16.22 -8.00 22.92
N LYS A 159 -16.08 -8.79 23.98
CA LYS A 159 -16.79 -10.08 24.12
C LYS A 159 -18.30 -9.91 23.99
N GLY A 160 -18.87 -10.63 23.02
CA GLY A 160 -20.31 -10.57 22.71
C GLY A 160 -20.77 -9.30 22.00
N LYS A 161 -19.84 -8.48 21.52
CA LYS A 161 -20.13 -7.26 20.75
C LYS A 161 -20.06 -7.51 19.25
N ARG A 162 -20.71 -6.63 18.48
CA ARG A 162 -20.60 -6.58 17.01
C ARG A 162 -19.33 -5.79 16.66
N VAL A 163 -18.33 -6.48 16.15
CA VAL A 163 -17.00 -5.91 15.92
C VAL A 163 -16.58 -6.08 14.46
N SER A 164 -16.08 -5.02 13.87
CA SER A 164 -15.39 -5.08 12.58
C SER A 164 -13.88 -5.12 12.81
N PRO A 165 -13.22 -6.29 12.65
CA PRO A 165 -11.77 -6.39 12.81
C PRO A 165 -10.99 -5.89 11.58
N GLY A 166 -11.67 -5.54 10.52
CA GLY A 166 -11.11 -5.14 9.22
C GLY A 166 -11.77 -5.88 8.07
N ALA A 167 -11.47 -5.46 6.84
CA ALA A 167 -11.93 -6.14 5.64
C ALA A 167 -11.28 -7.52 5.49
N VAL A 168 -11.98 -8.44 4.83
CA VAL A 168 -11.41 -9.75 4.46
C VAL A 168 -10.13 -9.55 3.65
N GLY A 169 -9.04 -10.20 4.04
CA GLY A 169 -7.76 -10.10 3.34
C GLY A 169 -6.97 -8.82 3.67
N SER A 170 -7.34 -8.10 4.73
CA SER A 170 -6.58 -6.96 5.23
C SER A 170 -5.63 -7.37 6.37
N ALA A 171 -4.52 -6.63 6.52
CA ALA A 171 -3.68 -6.77 7.72
C ALA A 171 -4.41 -6.30 8.99
N SER A 172 -5.35 -5.37 8.88
CA SER A 172 -6.19 -4.96 10.03
C SER A 172 -6.87 -6.17 10.64
N GLU A 173 -7.46 -7.05 9.82
CA GLU A 173 -8.10 -8.29 10.28
C GLU A 173 -7.09 -9.23 10.96
N VAL A 174 -5.92 -9.45 10.33
CA VAL A 174 -4.85 -10.32 10.87
C VAL A 174 -4.37 -9.81 12.23
N THR A 175 -4.01 -8.53 12.30
CA THR A 175 -3.47 -7.95 13.53
C THR A 175 -4.52 -7.81 14.63
N ALA A 176 -5.76 -7.46 14.27
CA ALA A 176 -6.86 -7.40 15.24
C ALA A 176 -7.15 -8.76 15.87
N ASP A 177 -7.13 -9.83 15.06
CA ASP A 177 -7.31 -11.19 15.57
C ASP A 177 -6.18 -11.57 16.54
N ARG A 178 -4.93 -11.26 16.22
CA ARG A 178 -3.76 -11.49 17.09
C ARG A 178 -3.86 -10.74 18.43
N ILE A 179 -4.29 -9.47 18.40
CA ILE A 179 -4.50 -8.66 19.61
C ILE A 179 -5.64 -9.22 20.46
N MET A 180 -6.77 -9.60 19.86
CA MET A 180 -7.88 -10.22 20.57
C MET A 180 -7.47 -11.57 21.21
N GLU A 181 -6.67 -12.38 20.51
CA GLU A 181 -6.11 -13.62 21.07
C GLU A 181 -5.20 -13.35 22.28
N ALA A 182 -4.31 -12.35 22.21
CA ALA A 182 -3.46 -11.92 23.32
C ALA A 182 -4.30 -11.41 24.51
N ALA A 183 -5.43 -10.76 24.25
CA ALA A 183 -6.41 -10.37 25.27
C ALA A 183 -7.26 -11.54 25.80
N GLY A 184 -6.99 -12.78 25.37
CA GLY A 184 -7.72 -13.97 25.81
C GLY A 184 -9.08 -14.19 25.17
N LEU A 185 -9.38 -13.50 24.07
CA LEU A 185 -10.60 -13.70 23.28
C LEU A 185 -10.34 -14.66 22.12
N ASN A 186 -11.38 -15.41 21.74
CA ASN A 186 -11.39 -16.10 20.47
C ASN A 186 -12.06 -15.21 19.43
N PRO A 187 -11.34 -14.63 18.46
CA PRO A 187 -11.91 -13.66 17.53
C PRO A 187 -12.96 -14.25 16.58
N GLN A 188 -13.05 -15.58 16.48
CA GLN A 188 -14.03 -16.25 15.62
C GLN A 188 -15.34 -16.57 16.35
N THR A 189 -15.34 -16.62 17.69
CA THR A 189 -16.51 -17.08 18.47
C THR A 189 -16.94 -16.13 19.57
N ASP A 190 -16.05 -15.26 20.06
CA ASP A 190 -16.33 -14.35 21.16
C ASP A 190 -16.91 -13.00 20.73
N ILE A 191 -16.90 -12.69 19.42
CA ILE A 191 -17.50 -11.47 18.85
C ILE A 191 -18.52 -11.81 17.76
N GLU A 192 -19.46 -10.90 17.50
CA GLU A 192 -20.29 -10.92 16.29
C GLU A 192 -19.52 -10.18 15.19
N ARG A 193 -18.92 -10.96 14.29
CA ARG A 193 -17.91 -10.47 13.33
C ARG A 193 -18.54 -9.79 12.11
N ALA A 194 -18.15 -8.55 11.80
CA ALA A 194 -18.50 -7.82 10.60
C ALA A 194 -17.20 -7.41 9.87
N GLN A 195 -16.87 -8.06 8.75
CA GLN A 195 -15.60 -7.85 8.03
C GLN A 195 -15.74 -6.69 7.02
N LEU A 196 -15.51 -5.48 7.49
CA LEU A 196 -15.71 -4.23 6.74
C LEU A 196 -14.40 -3.46 6.59
N GLY A 197 -14.26 -2.67 5.52
CA GLY A 197 -13.22 -1.65 5.40
C GLY A 197 -13.43 -0.51 6.43
N VAL A 198 -12.43 0.34 6.63
CA VAL A 198 -12.51 1.36 7.68
C VAL A 198 -13.65 2.36 7.46
N ALA A 199 -13.93 2.76 6.22
CA ALA A 199 -15.02 3.69 5.91
C ALA A 199 -16.39 3.05 6.17
N GLU A 200 -16.58 1.79 5.77
CA GLU A 200 -17.80 1.03 6.04
C GLU A 200 -17.95 0.74 7.54
N THR A 201 -16.85 0.48 8.25
CA THR A 201 -16.86 0.29 9.70
C THR A 201 -17.33 1.56 10.41
N VAL A 202 -16.81 2.72 10.03
CA VAL A 202 -17.25 4.01 10.57
C VAL A 202 -18.74 4.24 10.32
N ALA A 203 -19.21 4.05 9.09
CA ALA A 203 -20.62 4.16 8.77
C ALA A 203 -21.50 3.20 9.59
N ALA A 204 -21.04 1.95 9.77
CA ALA A 204 -21.76 0.94 10.55
C ALA A 204 -21.80 1.26 12.06
N ILE A 205 -20.76 1.92 12.61
CA ILE A 205 -20.76 2.43 13.99
C ILE A 205 -21.76 3.58 14.11
N GLN A 206 -21.74 4.55 13.20
CA GLN A 206 -22.69 5.68 13.17
C GLN A 206 -24.15 5.22 13.03
N ASP A 207 -24.39 4.17 12.25
CA ASP A 207 -25.71 3.55 12.10
C ASP A 207 -26.10 2.63 13.27
N GLY A 208 -25.20 2.38 14.22
CA GLY A 208 -25.42 1.50 15.37
C GLY A 208 -25.55 0.03 15.00
N THR A 209 -25.02 -0.41 13.86
CA THR A 209 -25.01 -1.81 13.42
C THR A 209 -23.74 -2.56 13.81
N VAL A 210 -22.65 -1.82 14.13
CA VAL A 210 -21.38 -2.29 14.68
C VAL A 210 -21.11 -1.51 15.96
N ASP A 211 -20.56 -2.16 16.99
CA ASP A 211 -20.28 -1.53 18.29
C ASP A 211 -18.83 -1.02 18.38
N ALA A 212 -17.89 -1.67 17.70
CA ALA A 212 -16.47 -1.29 17.67
C ALA A 212 -15.80 -1.72 16.37
N GLY A 213 -14.72 -1.06 16.02
CA GLY A 213 -13.90 -1.39 14.86
C GLY A 213 -12.43 -1.54 15.21
N ALA A 214 -11.70 -2.29 14.37
CA ALA A 214 -10.25 -2.29 14.35
C ALA A 214 -9.76 -1.84 12.96
N TRP A 215 -8.67 -1.10 12.96
CA TRP A 215 -8.04 -0.60 11.76
C TRP A 215 -6.54 -0.41 11.97
N SER A 216 -5.74 -0.90 11.03
CA SER A 216 -4.29 -0.64 11.00
C SER A 216 -3.99 0.37 9.91
N GLY A 217 -3.44 1.53 10.29
CA GLY A 217 -3.16 2.61 9.35
C GLY A 217 -2.28 3.71 9.93
N GLY A 218 -1.79 4.59 9.05
CA GLY A 218 -1.04 5.79 9.43
C GLY A 218 -1.93 6.86 10.08
N LEU A 219 -1.30 7.85 10.65
CA LEU A 219 -1.96 8.96 11.36
C LEU A 219 -1.94 10.25 10.52
N PRO A 220 -3.06 11.02 10.55
CA PRO A 220 -4.38 10.58 10.95
C PRO A 220 -5.03 9.72 9.86
N THR A 221 -5.91 8.77 10.24
CA THR A 221 -6.73 8.03 9.27
C THR A 221 -8.01 8.81 8.95
N GLY A 222 -8.27 9.09 7.68
CA GLY A 222 -9.37 9.97 7.24
C GLY A 222 -10.74 9.54 7.74
N ALA A 223 -11.10 8.26 7.61
CA ALA A 223 -12.39 7.77 8.09
C ALA A 223 -12.58 7.91 9.62
N ILE A 224 -11.49 7.78 10.41
CA ILE A 224 -11.55 7.97 11.87
C ILE A 224 -11.66 9.46 12.21
N VAL A 225 -11.04 10.35 11.39
CA VAL A 225 -11.27 11.81 11.51
C VAL A 225 -12.74 12.14 11.30
N ASP A 226 -13.39 11.52 10.30
CA ASP A 226 -14.81 11.73 10.02
C ASP A 226 -15.67 11.26 11.21
N LEU A 227 -15.40 10.09 11.79
CA LEU A 227 -16.10 9.63 12.99
C LEU A 227 -15.92 10.60 14.16
N ALA A 228 -14.68 11.02 14.44
CA ALA A 228 -14.37 11.91 15.55
C ALA A 228 -15.02 13.30 15.41
N SER A 229 -15.35 13.73 14.17
CA SER A 229 -16.00 15.02 13.92
C SER A 229 -17.51 15.02 14.22
N THR A 230 -18.14 13.84 14.29
CA THR A 230 -19.59 13.69 14.50
C THR A 230 -19.95 13.01 15.81
N ASP A 231 -19.05 12.18 16.33
CA ASP A 231 -19.28 11.32 17.50
C ASP A 231 -18.13 11.44 18.51
N GLU A 232 -18.39 11.13 19.77
CA GLU A 232 -17.34 11.06 20.81
C GLU A 232 -16.51 9.79 20.62
N LEU A 233 -15.41 9.92 19.87
CA LEU A 233 -14.47 8.83 19.59
C LEU A 233 -13.79 8.33 20.87
N VAL A 234 -13.73 7.01 21.04
CA VAL A 234 -12.92 6.33 22.04
C VAL A 234 -11.92 5.42 21.36
N LEU A 235 -10.63 5.68 21.55
CA LEU A 235 -9.55 4.76 21.19
C LEU A 235 -9.33 3.78 22.34
N ILE A 236 -9.41 2.49 22.04
CA ILE A 236 -9.16 1.41 23.02
C ILE A 236 -7.66 1.13 23.00
N PRO A 237 -6.93 1.28 24.12
CA PRO A 237 -5.49 1.01 24.15
C PRO A 237 -5.18 -0.46 23.85
N THR A 238 -4.11 -0.70 23.06
CA THR A 238 -3.64 -2.03 22.71
C THR A 238 -2.14 -2.22 22.97
N GLY A 239 -1.41 -1.18 23.38
CA GLY A 239 0.04 -1.20 23.55
C GLY A 239 0.55 -2.30 24.48
N GLU A 240 -0.21 -2.65 25.51
CA GLU A 240 0.16 -3.72 26.47
C GLU A 240 0.33 -5.10 25.84
N TYR A 241 -0.23 -5.34 24.64
CA TYR A 241 -0.10 -6.61 23.92
C TYR A 241 1.13 -6.67 23.00
N ALA A 242 1.85 -5.55 22.81
CA ALA A 242 2.93 -5.46 21.83
C ALA A 242 4.09 -6.44 22.11
N ASP A 243 4.51 -6.57 23.36
CA ASP A 243 5.61 -7.47 23.74
C ASP A 243 5.24 -8.94 23.50
N GLU A 244 4.00 -9.35 23.83
CA GLU A 244 3.53 -10.72 23.59
C GLU A 244 3.45 -11.03 22.09
N LEU A 245 2.96 -10.04 21.29
CA LEU A 245 2.91 -10.20 19.85
C LEU A 245 4.33 -10.28 19.25
N ALA A 246 5.26 -9.46 19.71
CA ALA A 246 6.65 -9.49 19.26
C ALA A 246 7.32 -10.83 19.57
N GLU A 247 7.12 -11.38 20.77
CA GLU A 247 7.65 -12.70 21.18
C GLU A 247 7.07 -13.84 20.32
N LYS A 248 5.75 -13.76 20.03
CA LYS A 248 5.03 -14.84 19.34
C LYS A 248 5.20 -14.80 17.82
N TYR A 249 5.24 -13.62 17.21
CA TYR A 249 5.18 -13.45 15.76
C TYR A 249 6.43 -12.80 15.16
N GLY A 250 7.07 -11.83 15.86
CA GLY A 250 8.30 -11.17 15.40
C GLY A 250 8.42 -9.71 15.80
N ASP A 251 9.64 -9.21 15.79
CA ASP A 251 10.05 -7.87 16.27
C ASP A 251 9.45 -6.69 15.46
N TYR A 252 8.61 -6.97 14.49
CA TYR A 252 7.86 -5.94 13.77
C TYR A 252 6.67 -5.41 14.55
N TYR A 253 6.27 -6.02 15.65
CA TYR A 253 5.30 -5.44 16.58
C TYR A 253 6.01 -4.69 17.69
N TYR A 254 5.58 -3.46 17.95
CA TYR A 254 6.08 -2.64 19.05
C TYR A 254 5.00 -1.68 19.53
N GLU A 255 5.18 -1.12 20.75
CA GLU A 255 4.28 -0.12 21.30
C GLU A 255 4.68 1.28 20.85
N GLN A 256 3.69 2.08 20.44
CA GLN A 256 3.83 3.52 20.24
C GLN A 256 2.50 4.23 20.52
N ASP A 257 2.58 5.45 21.05
CA ASP A 257 1.40 6.27 21.30
C ASP A 257 0.84 6.89 20.01
N ILE A 258 -0.49 6.80 19.81
CA ILE A 258 -1.20 7.78 18.99
C ILE A 258 -1.14 9.10 19.78
N PRO A 259 -0.49 10.17 19.27
CA PRO A 259 -0.34 11.41 20.00
C PRO A 259 -1.68 12.05 20.38
N ALA A 260 -1.74 12.72 21.53
CA ALA A 260 -2.92 13.51 21.89
C ALA A 260 -3.27 14.50 20.78
N LYS A 261 -4.57 14.71 20.54
CA LYS A 261 -5.09 15.65 19.52
C LYS A 261 -4.85 15.20 18.07
N THR A 262 -4.52 13.95 17.83
CA THR A 262 -4.53 13.37 16.48
C THR A 262 -5.95 13.37 15.92
N TYR A 263 -6.95 13.10 16.76
CA TYR A 263 -8.38 13.15 16.43
C TYR A 263 -9.12 14.16 17.31
N GLU A 264 -10.24 14.68 16.84
CA GLU A 264 -11.10 15.57 17.63
C GLU A 264 -11.58 14.87 18.91
N GLY A 265 -11.55 15.56 20.04
CA GLY A 265 -11.94 14.99 21.34
C GLY A 265 -10.89 14.07 22.00
N GLN A 266 -9.82 13.69 21.31
CA GLN A 266 -8.75 12.86 21.87
C GLN A 266 -7.75 13.73 22.66
N ASP A 267 -8.00 13.96 23.95
CA ASP A 267 -7.17 14.83 24.80
C ASP A 267 -5.88 14.18 25.33
N LYS A 268 -5.76 12.84 25.24
CA LYS A 268 -4.63 12.06 25.77
C LYS A 268 -4.03 11.21 24.66
N ALA A 269 -2.73 10.94 24.78
CA ALA A 269 -2.08 9.92 23.99
C ALA A 269 -2.70 8.53 24.29
N SER A 270 -2.70 7.66 23.28
CA SER A 270 -3.25 6.30 23.39
C SER A 270 -2.19 5.30 22.95
N PRO A 271 -1.69 4.43 23.87
CA PRO A 271 -0.69 3.44 23.52
C PRO A 271 -1.32 2.35 22.62
N GLN A 272 -0.69 2.09 21.50
CA GLN A 272 -1.17 1.14 20.50
C GLN A 272 -0.08 0.18 20.08
N VAL A 273 -0.48 -1.01 19.62
CA VAL A 273 0.37 -1.88 18.83
C VAL A 273 0.63 -1.19 17.49
N VAL A 274 1.88 -1.22 17.05
CA VAL A 274 2.35 -0.61 15.81
C VAL A 274 3.13 -1.63 15.00
N SER A 275 3.04 -1.55 13.67
CA SER A 275 3.82 -2.36 12.74
C SER A 275 4.30 -1.48 11.57
N PRO A 276 5.51 -1.72 11.01
CA PRO A 276 6.02 -0.95 9.88
C PRO A 276 5.20 -1.24 8.62
N ASN A 277 5.13 -0.24 7.75
CA ASN A 277 4.48 -0.35 6.46
C ASN A 277 5.52 -0.36 5.34
N ILE A 278 5.56 -1.45 4.60
CA ILE A 278 6.60 -1.77 3.64
C ILE A 278 6.09 -1.57 2.22
N LEU A 279 6.92 -0.93 1.39
CA LEU A 279 6.77 -0.99 -0.06
C LEU A 279 7.47 -2.26 -0.55
N VAL A 280 6.70 -3.15 -1.16
CA VAL A 280 7.14 -4.49 -1.56
C VAL A 280 7.02 -4.64 -3.08
N VAL A 281 8.00 -5.31 -3.66
CA VAL A 281 8.03 -5.71 -5.08
C VAL A 281 8.42 -7.18 -5.18
N ARG A 282 8.23 -7.79 -6.36
CA ARG A 282 8.82 -9.12 -6.64
C ARG A 282 10.33 -9.01 -6.69
N SER A 283 11.02 -10.05 -6.20
CA SER A 283 12.51 -10.08 -6.17
C SER A 283 13.13 -10.06 -7.58
N ASP A 284 12.38 -10.45 -8.60
CA ASP A 284 12.83 -10.46 -10.01
C ASP A 284 12.61 -9.13 -10.76
N MET A 285 12.14 -8.08 -10.10
CA MET A 285 12.10 -6.75 -10.68
C MET A 285 13.52 -6.28 -11.04
N ASP A 286 13.69 -5.59 -12.15
CA ASP A 286 15.00 -5.06 -12.59
C ASP A 286 15.65 -4.19 -11.49
N GLU A 287 16.91 -4.46 -11.16
CA GLU A 287 17.64 -3.79 -10.07
C GLU A 287 17.74 -2.28 -10.27
N SER A 288 17.91 -1.81 -11.51
CA SER A 288 17.97 -0.38 -11.79
C SER A 288 16.61 0.30 -11.62
N LEU A 289 15.51 -0.43 -11.88
CA LEU A 289 14.16 0.07 -11.62
C LEU A 289 13.87 0.13 -10.11
N GLN A 290 14.32 -0.89 -9.35
CA GLN A 290 14.23 -0.89 -7.88
C GLN A 290 14.95 0.33 -7.28
N GLU A 291 16.18 0.62 -7.73
CA GLU A 291 16.98 1.76 -7.28
C GLU A 291 16.29 3.09 -7.60
N ASP A 292 15.85 3.27 -8.84
CA ASP A 292 15.20 4.50 -9.28
C ASP A 292 13.87 4.76 -8.58
N ILE A 293 13.01 3.73 -8.42
CA ILE A 293 11.75 3.85 -7.68
C ILE A 293 12.04 4.25 -6.22
N THR A 294 12.99 3.57 -5.57
CA THR A 294 13.37 3.89 -4.19
C THR A 294 13.87 5.31 -4.09
N ARG A 295 14.81 5.70 -4.93
CA ARG A 295 15.41 7.04 -4.97
C ARG A 295 14.32 8.12 -5.11
N VAL A 296 13.45 8.03 -6.10
CA VAL A 296 12.46 9.10 -6.34
C VAL A 296 11.44 9.21 -5.21
N ILE A 297 11.10 8.11 -4.54
CA ILE A 297 10.19 8.16 -3.38
C ILE A 297 10.85 8.92 -2.21
N TYR A 298 12.07 8.54 -1.82
CA TYR A 298 12.74 9.14 -0.66
C TYR A 298 13.21 10.58 -0.93
N GLU A 299 13.62 10.91 -2.16
CA GLU A 299 14.01 12.27 -2.54
C GLU A 299 12.82 13.24 -2.67
N ASN A 300 11.61 12.74 -2.93
CA ASN A 300 10.39 13.56 -3.04
C ASN A 300 9.52 13.55 -1.76
N LYS A 301 10.14 13.32 -0.59
CA LYS A 301 9.48 13.33 0.71
C LYS A 301 8.60 14.56 0.93
N GLU A 302 9.09 15.76 0.64
CA GLU A 302 8.35 17.01 0.82
C GLU A 302 7.06 17.04 -0.02
N GLN A 303 7.13 16.59 -1.27
CA GLN A 303 5.96 16.50 -2.15
C GLN A 303 4.96 15.47 -1.62
N LEU A 304 5.43 14.30 -1.22
CA LEU A 304 4.60 13.24 -0.66
C LEU A 304 3.92 13.65 0.65
N THR A 305 4.59 14.45 1.50
CA THR A 305 4.01 15.01 2.72
C THR A 305 2.82 15.94 2.43
N THR A 306 2.79 16.60 1.27
CA THR A 306 1.60 17.38 0.86
C THR A 306 0.40 16.50 0.50
N VAL A 307 0.63 15.24 0.16
CA VAL A 307 -0.42 14.26 -0.13
C VAL A 307 -0.92 13.61 1.15
N HIS A 308 0.01 13.14 2.00
CA HIS A 308 -0.32 12.54 3.29
C HIS A 308 0.80 12.75 4.32
N PRO A 309 0.47 13.13 5.58
CA PRO A 309 1.46 13.37 6.64
C PRO A 309 2.34 12.17 6.97
N ALA A 310 1.88 10.93 6.74
CA ALA A 310 2.69 9.72 6.94
C ALA A 310 4.04 9.76 6.21
N ALA A 311 4.15 10.53 5.11
CA ALA A 311 5.41 10.73 4.41
C ALA A 311 6.47 11.49 5.22
N GLU A 312 6.10 12.17 6.31
CA GLU A 312 7.08 12.78 7.23
C GLU A 312 8.02 11.75 7.87
N GLU A 313 7.57 10.48 7.92
CA GLU A 313 8.36 9.38 8.49
C GLU A 313 9.37 8.78 7.50
N LEU A 314 9.33 9.12 6.20
CA LEU A 314 10.34 8.66 5.24
C LEU A 314 11.75 9.05 5.70
N ASP A 315 12.56 8.03 5.97
CA ASP A 315 13.94 8.18 6.42
C ASP A 315 14.78 7.02 5.86
N PRO A 316 15.73 7.28 4.93
CA PRO A 316 16.57 6.21 4.39
C PRO A 316 17.32 5.39 5.45
N LYS A 317 17.64 6.01 6.61
CA LYS A 317 18.32 5.34 7.74
C LYS A 317 17.45 4.35 8.50
N LYS A 318 16.14 4.40 8.29
CA LYS A 318 15.15 3.54 8.94
C LYS A 318 14.38 2.67 7.93
N ALA A 319 14.82 2.70 6.66
CA ALA A 319 14.13 2.03 5.58
C ALA A 319 14.30 0.52 5.59
N GLU A 320 15.46 0.04 5.99
CA GLU A 320 15.75 -1.39 6.07
C GLU A 320 15.12 -2.03 7.30
N VAL A 321 14.49 -3.20 7.13
CA VAL A 321 13.85 -3.98 8.20
C VAL A 321 14.35 -5.43 8.18
N GLY A 322 14.41 -6.06 9.35
CA GLY A 322 15.10 -7.35 9.50
C GLY A 322 14.31 -8.61 9.10
N PHE A 323 13.03 -8.49 8.77
CA PHE A 323 12.13 -9.63 8.52
C PHE A 323 11.85 -9.89 7.03
N ILE A 324 12.34 -9.05 6.15
CA ILE A 324 12.33 -9.20 4.68
C ILE A 324 13.64 -8.68 4.10
N GLU A 325 14.12 -9.28 3.04
CA GLU A 325 15.32 -8.81 2.34
C GLU A 325 15.05 -7.44 1.68
N THR A 326 16.02 -6.52 1.81
CA THR A 326 16.00 -5.27 1.04
C THR A 326 16.39 -5.60 -0.40
N CYS A 327 15.63 -5.11 -1.37
CA CYS A 327 15.92 -5.30 -2.79
C CYS A 327 17.31 -4.75 -3.13
N PRO A 328 18.11 -5.42 -4.01
CA PRO A 328 19.48 -4.99 -4.33
C PRO A 328 19.56 -3.53 -4.79
N GLY A 329 18.64 -3.08 -5.66
CA GLY A 329 18.59 -1.69 -6.13
C GLY A 329 18.22 -0.71 -5.01
N ALA A 330 17.29 -1.05 -4.14
CA ALA A 330 16.94 -0.22 -2.98
C ALA A 330 18.13 -0.09 -2.02
N LYS A 331 18.82 -1.22 -1.77
CA LYS A 331 20.04 -1.23 -0.95
C LYS A 331 21.12 -0.34 -1.51
N ALA A 332 21.36 -0.38 -2.83
CA ALA A 332 22.34 0.48 -3.48
C ALA A 332 22.04 1.98 -3.23
N TYR A 333 20.78 2.38 -3.35
CA TYR A 333 20.37 3.75 -3.00
C TYR A 333 20.61 4.07 -1.52
N PHE A 334 20.15 3.21 -0.57
CA PHE A 334 20.33 3.47 0.85
C PHE A 334 21.80 3.55 1.24
N ASP A 335 22.66 2.69 0.72
CA ASP A 335 24.10 2.72 0.96
C ASP A 335 24.76 4.02 0.41
N SER A 336 24.17 4.65 -0.61
CA SER A 336 24.69 5.88 -1.22
C SER A 336 24.38 7.15 -0.42
N VAL A 337 23.34 7.12 0.44
CA VAL A 337 22.83 8.29 1.21
C VAL A 337 23.01 8.20 2.71
N ASN A 338 23.58 7.10 3.25
CA ASN A 338 23.77 6.83 4.69
C ASN A 338 25.23 7.03 5.17
#